data_1cad9f3a5bd112c5264f40d0e8b6ecf9
#
_entry.id   1cad9f3a5bd112c5264f40d0e8b6ecf9
#
_cell.length_a   1.000
_cell.length_b   1.000
_cell.length_c   1.000
_cell.angle_alpha   90.00
_cell.angle_beta   90.00
_cell.angle_gamma   90.00
#
_symmetry.space_group_name_H-M   'P 1'
#
loop_
_entity.id
_entity.type
_entity.pdbx_description
1 polymer ?
#
loop_
_entity_poly.entity_id
_entity_poly.type
_entity_poly.pdbx_seq_one_letter_code
_entity_poly.pdbx_strand_id
1 'polypeptide(L)'
;EHAAFIPWTTYTALYGDKFVNCFIYRPIHPEESPQSIEVLRNHLGDRAGFSPQDKDALQIWDFSEMEGKINIFLLSLTIFLGMIGSFTLLVGGVGVASIMLVIVEERRREIGVKLAMGAKRRQILAQFFLESITVILTGGAVGFSMAALLLKVLPMDKIKDYVGVPKLNPLVALATVATLLIIGLISGMMPARKAASTDPIEALRG
;
A
#
# COMPACT_ATOMS: atom_id res chain seq x y z
N GLU A 1 -0.21 -21.66 25.91
CA GLU A 1 0.80 -21.91 26.94
C GLU A 1 0.57 -20.91 28.06
N HIS A 2 0.40 -21.42 29.29
CA HIS A 2 0.23 -20.56 30.47
C HIS A 2 1.62 -20.31 31.07
N ALA A 3 2.18 -19.12 30.89
CA ALA A 3 3.42 -18.71 31.52
C ALA A 3 3.12 -17.90 32.80
N ALA A 4 3.83 -18.19 33.87
CA ALA A 4 3.74 -17.43 35.11
C ALA A 4 5.01 -16.61 35.32
N PHE A 5 4.86 -15.31 35.55
CA PHE A 5 5.97 -14.42 35.87
C PHE A 5 6.09 -14.31 37.38
N ILE A 6 7.24 -14.69 37.91
CA ILE A 6 7.54 -14.60 39.34
C ILE A 6 8.78 -13.70 39.59
N PRO A 7 8.84 -12.95 40.69
CA PRO A 7 10.03 -12.16 41.04
C PRO A 7 11.26 -13.05 41.19
N TRP A 8 12.44 -12.54 40.82
CA TRP A 8 13.72 -13.24 40.94
C TRP A 8 13.97 -13.78 42.36
N THR A 9 13.66 -12.97 43.38
CA THR A 9 13.79 -13.37 44.80
C THR A 9 12.96 -14.59 45.14
N THR A 10 11.75 -14.72 44.59
CA THR A 10 10.88 -15.88 44.78
C THR A 10 11.43 -17.10 44.02
N TYR A 11 11.96 -16.89 42.80
CA TYR A 11 12.58 -17.95 42.02
C TYR A 11 13.80 -18.55 42.75
N THR A 12 14.71 -17.71 43.23
CA THR A 12 15.88 -18.19 43.97
C THR A 12 15.52 -18.90 45.26
N ALA A 13 14.45 -18.48 45.96
CA ALA A 13 13.98 -19.15 47.16
C ALA A 13 13.36 -20.52 46.88
N LEU A 14 12.70 -20.70 45.73
CA LEU A 14 12.06 -21.97 45.36
C LEU A 14 13.01 -22.98 44.74
N TYR A 15 13.89 -22.53 43.87
CA TYR A 15 14.75 -23.40 43.04
C TYR A 15 16.22 -23.44 43.50
N GLY A 16 16.62 -22.57 44.37
CA GLY A 16 18.01 -22.48 44.87
C GLY A 16 19.04 -21.97 43.87
N ASP A 17 18.62 -21.63 42.68
CA ASP A 17 19.49 -21.13 41.62
C ASP A 17 19.94 -19.70 41.89
N LYS A 18 21.26 -19.48 41.83
CA LYS A 18 21.88 -18.18 42.04
C LYS A 18 22.29 -17.48 40.77
N PHE A 19 22.13 -18.16 39.64
CA PHE A 19 22.59 -17.66 38.35
C PHE A 19 21.42 -17.31 37.44
N VAL A 20 21.58 -16.24 36.67
CA VAL A 20 20.62 -15.81 35.66
C VAL A 20 20.98 -16.50 34.36
N ASN A 21 20.09 -17.33 33.83
CA ASN A 21 20.32 -18.04 32.56
C ASN A 21 20.15 -17.12 31.34
N CYS A 22 19.22 -16.20 31.41
CA CYS A 22 18.91 -15.26 30.34
C CYS A 22 18.32 -13.98 30.90
N PHE A 23 18.63 -12.86 30.29
CA PHE A 23 17.93 -11.62 30.55
C PHE A 23 17.54 -10.97 29.22
N ILE A 24 16.38 -10.32 29.22
CA ILE A 24 15.87 -9.61 28.07
C ILE A 24 15.94 -8.13 28.37
N TYR A 25 16.61 -7.37 27.50
CA TYR A 25 16.60 -5.93 27.59
C TYR A 25 16.06 -5.31 26.30
N ARG A 26 15.48 -4.14 26.40
CA ARG A 26 14.98 -3.39 25.26
C ARG A 26 15.61 -2.01 25.25
N PRO A 27 16.38 -1.64 24.21
CA PRO A 27 16.89 -0.29 24.06
C PRO A 27 15.72 0.67 23.80
N ILE A 28 15.88 1.93 24.22
CA ILE A 28 14.86 2.97 24.01
C ILE A 28 14.70 3.23 22.51
N HIS A 29 15.82 3.25 21.77
CA HIS A 29 15.86 3.39 20.33
C HIS A 29 16.46 2.12 19.70
N PRO A 30 15.71 1.41 18.83
CA PRO A 30 16.21 0.17 18.19
C PRO A 30 17.50 0.38 17.40
N GLU A 31 17.71 1.58 16.85
CA GLU A 31 18.91 1.95 16.08
C GLU A 31 20.19 1.96 16.92
N GLU A 32 20.06 2.12 18.24
CA GLU A 32 21.16 2.11 19.21
C GLU A 32 21.50 0.70 19.73
N SER A 33 20.81 -0.35 19.22
CA SER A 33 21.03 -1.73 19.68
C SER A 33 22.50 -2.17 19.58
N PRO A 34 23.24 -1.94 18.47
CA PRO A 34 24.62 -2.35 18.38
C PRO A 34 25.53 -1.69 19.43
N GLN A 35 25.33 -0.40 19.69
CA GLN A 35 26.09 0.34 20.71
C GLN A 35 25.73 -0.13 22.13
N SER A 36 24.45 -0.39 22.36
CA SER A 36 23.95 -0.90 23.64
C SER A 36 24.51 -2.29 23.95
N ILE A 37 24.64 -3.15 22.92
CA ILE A 37 25.25 -4.48 23.04
C ILE A 37 26.72 -4.37 23.41
N GLU A 38 27.46 -3.45 22.81
CA GLU A 38 28.87 -3.23 23.12
C GLU A 38 29.08 -2.74 24.56
N VAL A 39 28.28 -1.76 25.00
CA VAL A 39 28.31 -1.26 26.39
C VAL A 39 27.96 -2.37 27.38
N LEU A 40 26.94 -3.18 27.06
CA LEU A 40 26.53 -4.30 27.90
C LEU A 40 27.62 -5.35 28.00
N ARG A 41 28.29 -5.70 26.90
CA ARG A 41 29.38 -6.67 26.85
C ARG A 41 30.58 -6.20 27.66
N ASN A 42 30.94 -4.93 27.55
CA ASN A 42 32.03 -4.35 28.35
C ASN A 42 31.68 -4.39 29.84
N HIS A 43 30.47 -3.98 30.22
CA HIS A 43 30.06 -3.94 31.62
C HIS A 43 29.96 -5.33 32.27
N LEU A 44 29.47 -6.31 31.53
CA LEU A 44 29.40 -7.70 32.00
C LEU A 44 30.78 -8.36 32.00
N GLY A 45 31.64 -8.07 31.02
CA GLY A 45 33.01 -8.55 30.96
C GLY A 45 33.83 -8.13 32.18
N ASP A 46 33.73 -6.85 32.55
CA ASP A 46 34.39 -6.29 33.76
C ASP A 46 33.92 -6.98 35.03
N ARG A 47 32.64 -7.32 35.14
CA ARG A 47 32.07 -7.95 36.36
C ARG A 47 32.26 -9.47 36.40
N ALA A 48 32.15 -10.14 35.28
CA ALA A 48 32.18 -11.60 35.20
C ALA A 48 33.59 -12.13 34.84
N GLY A 49 34.55 -11.25 34.51
CA GLY A 49 35.94 -11.60 34.24
C GLY A 49 36.21 -12.23 32.88
N PHE A 50 35.36 -11.96 31.86
CA PHE A 50 35.61 -12.39 30.49
C PHE A 50 36.02 -11.22 29.59
N SER A 51 36.74 -11.51 28.52
CA SER A 51 37.13 -10.47 27.55
C SER A 51 35.90 -9.96 26.78
N PRO A 52 35.66 -8.65 26.68
CA PRO A 52 34.58 -8.10 25.89
C PRO A 52 34.61 -8.45 24.41
N GLN A 53 35.81 -8.79 23.89
CA GLN A 53 36.00 -9.23 22.49
C GLN A 53 35.64 -10.70 22.27
N ASP A 54 35.52 -11.49 23.34
CA ASP A 54 35.11 -12.88 23.25
C ASP A 54 33.61 -12.98 22.96
N LYS A 55 33.29 -13.33 21.70
CA LYS A 55 31.89 -13.43 21.24
C LYS A 55 31.19 -14.67 21.82
N ASP A 56 31.98 -15.68 22.21
CA ASP A 56 31.41 -16.94 22.70
C ASP A 56 31.08 -16.88 24.19
N ALA A 57 31.69 -15.93 24.93
CA ALA A 57 31.41 -15.73 26.35
C ALA A 57 29.97 -15.27 26.64
N LEU A 58 29.32 -14.59 25.68
CA LEU A 58 27.97 -14.09 25.83
C LEU A 58 27.18 -14.28 24.52
N GLN A 59 26.22 -15.18 24.52
CA GLN A 59 25.32 -15.37 23.38
C GLN A 59 24.24 -14.30 23.39
N ILE A 60 24.30 -13.41 22.43
CA ILE A 60 23.34 -12.29 22.27
C ILE A 60 22.48 -12.54 21.05
N TRP A 61 21.18 -12.53 21.24
CA TRP A 61 20.21 -12.63 20.16
C TRP A 61 19.63 -11.24 19.91
N ASP A 62 20.15 -10.57 18.90
CA ASP A 62 19.68 -9.25 18.50
C ASP A 62 18.51 -9.35 17.51
N PHE A 63 17.32 -9.08 18.01
CA PHE A 63 16.10 -9.08 17.20
C PHE A 63 15.94 -7.78 16.39
N SER A 64 16.66 -6.70 16.74
CA SER A 64 16.52 -5.41 16.03
C SER A 64 17.10 -5.47 14.61
N GLU A 65 18.16 -6.23 14.38
CA GLU A 65 18.69 -6.46 13.03
C GLU A 65 17.70 -7.25 12.16
N MET A 66 17.03 -8.24 12.74
CA MET A 66 15.98 -9.01 12.06
C MET A 66 14.76 -8.13 11.75
N GLU A 67 14.34 -7.28 12.69
CA GLU A 67 13.25 -6.33 12.50
C GLU A 67 13.54 -5.36 11.35
N GLY A 68 14.77 -4.85 11.26
CA GLY A 68 15.21 -4.01 10.15
C GLY A 68 15.10 -4.72 8.79
N LYS A 69 15.54 -5.96 8.69
CA LYS A 69 15.44 -6.78 7.46
C LYS A 69 13.99 -7.07 7.08
N ILE A 70 13.14 -7.38 8.07
CA ILE A 70 11.70 -7.59 7.86
C ILE A 70 11.04 -6.31 7.35
N ASN A 71 11.35 -5.15 7.93
CA ASN A 71 10.79 -3.87 7.50
C ASN A 71 11.17 -3.52 6.05
N ILE A 72 12.43 -3.76 5.65
CA ILE A 72 12.88 -3.57 4.27
C ILE A 72 12.14 -4.53 3.33
N PHE A 73 11.97 -5.79 3.71
CA PHE A 73 11.22 -6.77 2.94
C PHE A 73 9.76 -6.36 2.75
N LEU A 74 9.09 -5.95 3.84
CA LEU A 74 7.69 -5.48 3.78
C LEU A 74 7.54 -4.21 2.93
N LEU A 75 8.50 -3.28 3.02
CA LEU A 75 8.51 -2.09 2.16
C LEU A 75 8.66 -2.48 0.68
N SER A 76 9.60 -3.37 0.37
CA SER A 76 9.82 -3.87 -1.00
C SER A 76 8.56 -4.55 -1.55
N LEU A 77 7.90 -5.37 -0.73
CA LEU A 77 6.64 -6.02 -1.09
C LEU A 77 5.52 -5.01 -1.33
N THR A 78 5.43 -3.97 -0.50
CA THR A 78 4.44 -2.89 -0.65
C THR A 78 4.65 -2.12 -1.96
N ILE A 79 5.89 -1.78 -2.29
CA ILE A 79 6.24 -1.12 -3.56
C ILE A 79 5.89 -2.03 -4.75
N PHE A 80 6.25 -3.30 -4.67
CA PHE A 80 5.96 -4.28 -5.73
C PHE A 80 4.46 -4.45 -5.99
N LEU A 81 3.67 -4.62 -4.93
CA LEU A 81 2.21 -4.69 -5.03
C LEU A 81 1.59 -3.38 -5.54
N GLY A 82 2.15 -2.24 -5.13
CA GLY A 82 1.75 -0.93 -5.62
C GLY A 82 1.99 -0.76 -7.13
N MET A 83 3.13 -1.24 -7.63
CA MET A 83 3.42 -1.26 -9.08
C MET A 83 2.42 -2.14 -9.84
N ILE A 84 2.18 -3.37 -9.37
CA ILE A 84 1.19 -4.26 -10.01
C ILE A 84 -0.19 -3.60 -10.04
N GLY A 85 -0.63 -3.01 -8.92
CA GLY A 85 -1.89 -2.28 -8.85
C GLY A 85 -1.96 -1.12 -9.86
N SER A 86 -0.89 -0.34 -9.97
CA SER A 86 -0.80 0.76 -10.93
C SER A 86 -0.87 0.28 -12.39
N PHE A 87 -0.18 -0.80 -12.74
CA PHE A 87 -0.27 -1.39 -14.07
C PHE A 87 -1.68 -1.92 -14.37
N THR A 88 -2.33 -2.55 -13.40
CA THR A 88 -3.72 -3.03 -13.55
C THR A 88 -4.67 -1.86 -13.81
N LEU A 89 -4.53 -0.75 -13.09
CA LEU A 89 -5.30 0.47 -13.32
C LEU A 89 -5.02 1.07 -14.70
N LEU A 90 -3.77 1.08 -15.17
CA LEU A 90 -3.41 1.54 -16.52
C LEU A 90 -4.11 0.71 -17.60
N VAL A 91 -4.09 -0.61 -17.50
CA VAL A 91 -4.79 -1.51 -18.42
C VAL A 91 -6.30 -1.24 -18.42
N GLY A 92 -6.89 -1.09 -17.22
CA GLY A 92 -8.30 -0.70 -17.08
C GLY A 92 -8.61 0.66 -17.73
N GLY A 93 -7.73 1.65 -17.53
CA GLY A 93 -7.85 2.97 -18.14
C GLY A 93 -7.79 2.93 -19.68
N VAL A 94 -6.88 2.14 -20.25
CA VAL A 94 -6.82 1.90 -21.71
C VAL A 94 -8.10 1.23 -22.19
N GLY A 95 -8.67 0.30 -21.43
CA GLY A 95 -9.96 -0.33 -21.73
C GLY A 95 -11.09 0.70 -21.83
N VAL A 96 -11.21 1.58 -20.82
CA VAL A 96 -12.21 2.66 -20.84
C VAL A 96 -11.98 3.59 -22.03
N ALA A 97 -10.75 4.01 -22.32
CA ALA A 97 -10.44 4.88 -23.44
C ALA A 97 -10.83 4.22 -24.78
N SER A 98 -10.57 2.93 -24.95
CA SER A 98 -10.93 2.17 -26.15
C SER A 98 -12.44 2.10 -26.37
N ILE A 99 -13.22 1.80 -25.32
CA ILE A 99 -14.69 1.77 -25.40
C ILE A 99 -15.22 3.15 -25.73
N MET A 100 -14.71 4.20 -25.10
CA MET A 100 -15.15 5.58 -25.36
C MET A 100 -14.81 6.04 -26.77
N LEU A 101 -13.69 5.58 -27.36
CA LEU A 101 -13.38 5.86 -28.76
C LEU A 101 -14.40 5.22 -29.72
N VAL A 102 -14.84 3.99 -29.44
CA VAL A 102 -15.91 3.33 -30.23
C VAL A 102 -17.21 4.10 -30.08
N ILE A 103 -17.63 4.49 -28.88
CA ILE A 103 -18.86 5.27 -28.64
C ILE A 103 -18.80 6.62 -29.39
N VAL A 104 -17.64 7.29 -29.41
CA VAL A 104 -17.48 8.54 -30.19
C VAL A 104 -17.68 8.29 -31.69
N GLU A 105 -17.16 7.18 -32.20
CA GLU A 105 -17.34 6.85 -33.62
C GLU A 105 -18.80 6.51 -33.98
N GLU A 106 -19.47 5.73 -33.13
CA GLU A 106 -20.90 5.40 -33.30
C GLU A 106 -21.80 6.65 -33.25
N ARG A 107 -21.46 7.63 -32.38
CA ARG A 107 -22.19 8.88 -32.22
C ARG A 107 -21.67 10.02 -33.10
N ARG A 108 -20.80 9.74 -34.09
CA ARG A 108 -20.15 10.73 -34.95
C ARG A 108 -21.17 11.67 -35.62
N ARG A 109 -22.29 11.10 -36.13
CA ARG A 109 -23.35 11.85 -36.76
C ARG A 109 -24.08 12.79 -35.81
N GLU A 110 -24.37 12.35 -34.57
CA GLU A 110 -24.98 13.22 -33.54
C GLU A 110 -24.06 14.39 -33.18
N ILE A 111 -22.77 14.13 -33.04
CA ILE A 111 -21.75 15.13 -32.76
C ILE A 111 -21.70 16.17 -33.89
N GLY A 112 -21.70 15.69 -35.14
CA GLY A 112 -21.73 16.54 -36.34
C GLY A 112 -22.96 17.45 -36.37
N VAL A 113 -24.14 16.94 -36.10
CA VAL A 113 -25.39 17.72 -36.03
C VAL A 113 -25.28 18.80 -34.92
N LYS A 114 -24.82 18.44 -33.73
CA LYS A 114 -24.67 19.42 -32.64
C LYS A 114 -23.70 20.55 -32.99
N LEU A 115 -22.56 20.19 -33.65
CA LEU A 115 -21.57 21.18 -34.11
C LEU A 115 -22.15 22.07 -35.23
N ALA A 116 -22.91 21.51 -36.17
CA ALA A 116 -23.60 22.27 -37.23
C ALA A 116 -24.66 23.24 -36.68
N MET A 117 -25.31 22.86 -35.59
CA MET A 117 -26.27 23.75 -34.87
C MET A 117 -25.59 24.81 -33.99
N GLY A 118 -24.24 24.89 -34.01
CA GLY A 118 -23.50 25.94 -33.28
C GLY A 118 -22.97 25.53 -31.91
N ALA A 119 -23.02 24.25 -31.54
CA ALA A 119 -22.36 23.80 -30.31
C ALA A 119 -20.84 24.05 -30.35
N LYS A 120 -20.30 24.59 -29.26
CA LYS A 120 -18.86 24.83 -29.17
C LYS A 120 -18.11 23.49 -28.97
N ARG A 121 -16.99 23.29 -29.66
CA ARG A 121 -16.12 22.10 -29.50
C ARG A 121 -15.78 21.82 -28.04
N ARG A 122 -15.64 22.85 -27.21
CA ARG A 122 -15.39 22.73 -25.78
C ARG A 122 -16.54 22.08 -25.00
N GLN A 123 -17.77 22.25 -25.46
CA GLN A 123 -18.95 21.62 -24.83
C GLN A 123 -18.98 20.13 -25.15
N ILE A 124 -18.68 19.73 -26.38
CA ILE A 124 -18.53 18.33 -26.77
C ILE A 124 -17.41 17.66 -25.99
N LEU A 125 -16.25 18.33 -25.90
CA LEU A 125 -15.11 17.83 -25.11
C LEU A 125 -15.54 17.60 -23.64
N ALA A 126 -16.17 18.59 -23.02
CA ALA A 126 -16.61 18.49 -21.64
C ALA A 126 -17.64 17.37 -21.43
N GLN A 127 -18.57 17.17 -22.38
CA GLN A 127 -19.56 16.11 -22.31
C GLN A 127 -18.90 14.71 -22.24
N PHE A 128 -18.05 14.37 -23.22
CA PHE A 128 -17.39 13.06 -23.28
C PHE A 128 -16.36 12.86 -22.14
N PHE A 129 -15.72 13.93 -21.72
CA PHE A 129 -14.83 13.90 -20.58
C PHE A 129 -15.56 13.59 -19.27
N LEU A 130 -16.71 14.25 -19.01
CA LEU A 130 -17.54 13.96 -17.85
C LEU A 130 -18.11 12.55 -17.88
N GLU A 131 -18.53 12.06 -19.06
CA GLU A 131 -19.00 10.69 -19.24
C GLU A 131 -17.92 9.67 -18.87
N SER A 132 -16.69 9.86 -19.33
CA SER A 132 -15.54 9.02 -18.98
C SER A 132 -15.24 9.05 -17.49
N ILE A 133 -15.22 10.23 -16.87
CA ILE A 133 -14.99 10.38 -15.42
C ILE A 133 -16.08 9.68 -14.61
N THR A 134 -17.34 9.80 -15.02
CA THR A 134 -18.46 9.15 -14.31
C THR A 134 -18.29 7.63 -14.31
N VAL A 135 -17.92 7.03 -15.44
CA VAL A 135 -17.65 5.57 -15.53
C VAL A 135 -16.50 5.17 -14.58
N ILE A 136 -15.43 5.93 -14.58
CA ILE A 136 -14.26 5.63 -13.74
C ILE A 136 -14.56 5.79 -12.25
N LEU A 137 -15.28 6.85 -11.86
CA LEU A 137 -15.65 7.09 -10.47
C LEU A 137 -16.63 6.02 -9.95
N THR A 138 -17.64 5.66 -10.75
CA THR A 138 -18.59 4.61 -10.36
C THR A 138 -17.91 3.25 -10.24
N GLY A 139 -17.08 2.86 -11.21
CA GLY A 139 -16.27 1.64 -11.15
C GLY A 139 -15.29 1.63 -9.96
N GLY A 140 -14.64 2.76 -9.71
CA GLY A 140 -13.75 2.95 -8.56
C GLY A 140 -14.47 2.84 -7.22
N ALA A 141 -15.67 3.44 -7.09
CA ALA A 141 -16.49 3.35 -5.88
C ALA A 141 -16.94 1.90 -5.60
N VAL A 142 -17.36 1.17 -6.65
CA VAL A 142 -17.74 -0.24 -6.54
C VAL A 142 -16.53 -1.08 -6.12
N GLY A 143 -15.38 -0.91 -6.79
CA GLY A 143 -14.15 -1.64 -6.47
C GLY A 143 -13.67 -1.38 -5.04
N PHE A 144 -13.69 -0.14 -4.59
CA PHE A 144 -13.34 0.22 -3.21
C PHE A 144 -14.31 -0.39 -2.19
N SER A 145 -15.61 -0.37 -2.48
CA SER A 145 -16.64 -0.98 -1.63
C SER A 145 -16.45 -2.49 -1.52
N MET A 146 -16.14 -3.17 -2.62
CA MET A 146 -15.83 -4.60 -2.63
C MET A 146 -14.56 -4.91 -1.81
N ALA A 147 -13.52 -4.13 -1.96
CA ALA A 147 -12.28 -4.31 -1.18
C ALA A 147 -12.53 -4.13 0.33
N ALA A 148 -13.29 -3.10 0.71
CA ALA A 148 -13.68 -2.86 2.10
C ALA A 148 -14.54 -4.00 2.67
N LEU A 149 -15.45 -4.55 1.87
CA LEU A 149 -16.28 -5.69 2.26
C LEU A 149 -15.44 -6.96 2.47
N LEU A 150 -14.52 -7.26 1.56
CA LEU A 150 -13.60 -8.39 1.67
C LEU A 150 -12.78 -8.32 2.95
N LEU A 151 -12.26 -7.15 3.31
CA LEU A 151 -11.53 -6.96 4.56
C LEU A 151 -12.40 -7.23 5.81
N LYS A 152 -13.71 -6.96 5.76
CA LYS A 152 -14.62 -7.25 6.87
C LYS A 152 -15.00 -8.73 6.99
N VAL A 153 -15.06 -9.44 5.86
CA VAL A 153 -15.44 -10.87 5.83
C VAL A 153 -14.28 -11.79 6.21
N LEU A 154 -13.04 -11.35 6.06
CA LEU A 154 -11.88 -12.13 6.49
C LEU A 154 -11.94 -12.43 8.00
N PRO A 155 -11.77 -13.71 8.41
CA PRO A 155 -11.81 -14.15 9.80
C PRO A 155 -10.55 -13.63 10.54
N MET A 156 -10.60 -12.38 10.96
CA MET A 156 -9.46 -11.69 11.59
C MET A 156 -9.02 -12.36 12.90
N ASP A 157 -9.94 -13.06 13.59
CA ASP A 157 -9.62 -13.67 14.88
C ASP A 157 -8.57 -14.78 14.81
N LYS A 158 -8.43 -15.42 13.64
CA LYS A 158 -7.41 -16.46 13.38
C LYS A 158 -6.09 -15.92 12.84
N ILE A 159 -6.08 -14.69 12.34
CA ILE A 159 -4.96 -14.11 11.60
C ILE A 159 -4.22 -13.03 12.43
N LYS A 160 -4.89 -12.46 13.43
CA LYS A 160 -4.35 -11.40 14.31
C LYS A 160 -2.99 -11.74 14.90
N ASP A 161 -2.82 -12.97 15.33
CA ASP A 161 -1.62 -13.39 16.07
C ASP A 161 -0.40 -13.58 15.16
N TYR A 162 -0.61 -13.73 13.84
CA TYR A 162 0.46 -13.98 12.88
C TYR A 162 0.81 -12.79 11.98
N VAL A 163 -0.18 -12.02 11.56
CA VAL A 163 0.02 -10.98 10.50
C VAL A 163 -0.41 -9.59 10.99
N GLY A 164 -1.00 -9.50 12.17
CA GLY A 164 -1.59 -8.27 12.67
C GLY A 164 -2.96 -7.97 12.02
N VAL A 165 -3.61 -6.90 12.46
CA VAL A 165 -4.92 -6.49 11.93
C VAL A 165 -4.70 -5.60 10.72
N PRO A 166 -5.12 -6.01 9.49
CA PRO A 166 -5.03 -5.13 8.34
C PRO A 166 -5.91 -3.89 8.56
N LYS A 167 -5.29 -2.74 8.53
CA LYS A 167 -5.96 -1.45 8.66
C LYS A 167 -5.93 -0.74 7.32
N LEU A 168 -7.05 -0.16 6.93
CA LEU A 168 -7.08 0.77 5.80
C LEU A 168 -6.21 1.98 6.14
N ASN A 169 -5.04 2.05 5.54
CA ASN A 169 -4.17 3.21 5.69
C ASN A 169 -4.75 4.37 4.85
N PRO A 170 -5.13 5.50 5.46
CA PRO A 170 -5.73 6.62 4.74
C PRO A 170 -4.79 7.20 3.67
N LEU A 171 -3.48 7.13 3.87
CA LEU A 171 -2.50 7.57 2.87
C LEU A 171 -2.53 6.68 1.62
N VAL A 172 -2.62 5.36 1.80
CA VAL A 172 -2.72 4.40 0.68
C VAL A 172 -4.05 4.59 -0.05
N ALA A 173 -5.15 4.76 0.68
CA ALA A 173 -6.46 5.04 0.08
C ALA A 173 -6.44 6.33 -0.74
N LEU A 174 -5.85 7.41 -0.21
CA LEU A 174 -5.69 8.68 -0.93
C LEU A 174 -4.81 8.53 -2.18
N ALA A 175 -3.69 7.83 -2.07
CA ALA A 175 -2.81 7.55 -3.21
C ALA A 175 -3.52 6.75 -4.30
N THR A 176 -4.32 5.75 -3.94
CA THR A 176 -5.13 4.97 -4.88
C THR A 176 -6.16 5.84 -5.61
N VAL A 177 -6.88 6.68 -4.88
CA VAL A 177 -7.85 7.61 -5.47
C VAL A 177 -7.16 8.62 -6.40
N ALA A 178 -6.02 9.17 -5.99
CA ALA A 178 -5.26 10.09 -6.81
C ALA A 178 -4.77 9.41 -8.12
N THR A 179 -4.25 8.20 -8.03
CA THR A 179 -3.82 7.42 -9.19
C THR A 179 -5.00 7.13 -10.13
N LEU A 180 -6.15 6.74 -9.59
CA LEU A 180 -7.37 6.50 -10.35
C LEU A 180 -7.82 7.78 -11.09
N LEU A 181 -7.81 8.92 -10.43
CA LEU A 181 -8.16 10.20 -11.03
C LEU A 181 -7.18 10.59 -12.16
N ILE A 182 -5.87 10.43 -11.95
CA ILE A 182 -4.84 10.75 -12.96
C ILE A 182 -5.05 9.87 -14.20
N ILE A 183 -5.19 8.55 -14.01
CA ILE A 183 -5.42 7.62 -15.11
C ILE A 183 -6.74 7.94 -15.80
N GLY A 184 -7.78 8.25 -15.04
CA GLY A 184 -9.09 8.65 -15.56
C GLY A 184 -9.03 9.90 -16.41
N LEU A 185 -8.31 10.93 -15.96
CA LEU A 185 -8.09 12.16 -16.71
C LEU A 185 -7.39 11.88 -18.05
N ILE A 186 -6.31 11.09 -18.03
CA ILE A 186 -5.54 10.76 -19.24
C ILE A 186 -6.39 9.93 -20.21
N SER A 187 -7.05 8.88 -19.71
CA SER A 187 -7.86 7.97 -20.51
C SER A 187 -9.11 8.64 -21.11
N GLY A 188 -9.74 9.56 -20.39
CA GLY A 188 -10.90 10.31 -20.84
C GLY A 188 -10.57 11.45 -21.80
N MET A 189 -9.37 12.02 -21.71
CA MET A 189 -8.98 13.17 -22.52
C MET A 189 -8.81 12.81 -24.02
N MET A 190 -8.29 11.63 -24.33
CA MET A 190 -8.04 11.20 -25.71
C MET A 190 -9.35 11.05 -26.50
N PRO A 191 -10.36 10.28 -26.07
CA PRO A 191 -11.64 10.17 -26.78
C PRO A 191 -12.40 11.51 -26.81
N ALA A 192 -12.37 12.29 -25.73
CA ALA A 192 -13.02 13.60 -25.68
C ALA A 192 -12.42 14.57 -26.73
N ARG A 193 -11.10 14.58 -26.90
CA ARG A 193 -10.44 15.38 -27.94
C ARG A 193 -10.83 14.89 -29.34
N LYS A 194 -10.89 13.60 -29.56
CA LYS A 194 -11.31 13.04 -30.85
C LYS A 194 -12.75 13.45 -31.18
N ALA A 195 -13.68 13.36 -30.22
CA ALA A 195 -15.05 13.84 -30.39
C ALA A 195 -15.14 15.34 -30.74
N ALA A 196 -14.38 16.17 -30.02
CA ALA A 196 -14.37 17.61 -30.24
C ALA A 196 -13.70 18.03 -31.58
N SER A 197 -12.85 17.21 -32.15
CA SER A 197 -12.17 17.46 -33.43
C SER A 197 -12.96 16.98 -34.66
N THR A 198 -14.14 16.37 -34.47
CA THR A 198 -14.99 15.89 -35.57
C THR A 198 -15.38 17.04 -36.53
N ASP A 199 -15.21 16.82 -37.81
CA ASP A 199 -15.67 17.77 -38.83
C ASP A 199 -17.17 17.56 -39.08
N PRO A 200 -18.01 18.63 -38.92
CA PRO A 200 -19.46 18.51 -39.14
C PRO A 200 -19.82 18.08 -40.54
N ILE A 201 -19.05 18.54 -41.57
CA ILE A 201 -19.32 18.22 -42.98
C ILE A 201 -19.08 16.73 -43.25
N GLU A 202 -17.98 16.22 -42.75
CA GLU A 202 -17.60 14.80 -42.90
C GLU A 202 -18.54 13.89 -42.10
N ALA A 203 -18.96 14.30 -40.90
CA ALA A 203 -19.87 13.53 -40.06
C ALA A 203 -21.30 13.42 -40.60
N LEU A 204 -21.71 14.36 -41.47
CA LEU A 204 -23.03 14.35 -42.13
C LEU A 204 -23.01 13.66 -43.49
N ARG A 205 -21.83 13.47 -44.09
CA ARG A 205 -21.67 12.88 -45.44
C ARG A 205 -21.56 11.35 -45.42
N GLY A 206 -21.13 10.76 -44.29
CA GLY A 206 -21.03 9.30 -44.05
C GLY A 206 -22.27 8.76 -43.41
#